data_288f747889cdcfafb67bb87c5e600d3c
#
_entry.id   288f747889cdcfafb67bb87c5e600d3c
#
_cell.length_a   1.000
_cell.length_b   1.000
_cell.length_c   1.000
_cell.angle_alpha   90.00
_cell.angle_beta   90.00
_cell.angle_gamma   90.00
#
_symmetry.space_group_name_H-M   'P 1'
#
loop_
_entity.id
_entity.type
_entity.pdbx_description
1 polymer ?
#
loop_
_entity_poly.entity_id
_entity_poly.type
_entity_poly.pdbx_seq_one_letter_code
_entity_poly.pdbx_strand_id
1 'polypeptide(L)'
;DIFRFDENGKIAEHWDNIASKAEPNPSGHTQTDGTMEINDLDKTETNRGLIKNFLYDVMQGNRPEKTPDYFDGDTYIQYNTGIADGLSGLGAALEALGKQGIQMIYTTVHQVLAQGNYVLAVSEGTFGGAPTSYYDLWRIKNGKIAEHWDVMETIADKSTWQNQNGKF
;
A
#
# COMPACT_ATOMS: atom_id res chain seq x y z
N ASP A 1 7.43 7.89 5.49
CA ASP A 1 7.30 8.54 6.81
C ASP A 1 5.90 9.13 6.98
N ILE A 2 5.30 8.97 8.16
CA ILE A 2 4.05 9.61 8.60
C ILE A 2 4.37 10.39 9.86
N PHE A 3 3.91 11.64 9.94
CA PHE A 3 4.10 12.49 11.10
C PHE A 3 2.74 12.97 11.62
N ARG A 4 2.51 12.84 12.92
CA ARG A 4 1.42 13.52 13.60
C ARG A 4 1.95 14.77 14.30
N PHE A 5 1.26 15.88 14.09
CA PHE A 5 1.57 17.16 14.72
C PHE A 5 0.64 17.40 15.91
N ASP A 6 1.15 18.05 16.96
CA ASP A 6 0.37 18.53 18.08
C ASP A 6 -0.38 19.84 17.74
N GLU A 7 -1.12 20.37 18.70
CA GLU A 7 -1.87 21.63 18.57
C GLU A 7 -1.00 22.88 18.33
N ASN A 8 0.30 22.79 18.62
CA ASN A 8 1.29 23.84 18.40
C ASN A 8 2.07 23.68 17.09
N GLY A 9 1.70 22.69 16.26
CA GLY A 9 2.37 22.39 15.00
C GLY A 9 3.72 21.71 15.14
N LYS A 10 4.02 21.10 16.30
CA LYS A 10 5.24 20.32 16.53
C LYS A 10 4.99 18.84 16.27
N ILE A 11 6.01 18.15 15.78
CA ILE A 11 5.95 16.68 15.60
C ILE A 11 5.80 16.03 16.97
N ALA A 12 4.72 15.27 17.14
CA ALA A 12 4.39 14.53 18.36
C ALA A 12 4.61 13.05 18.21
N GLU A 13 4.40 12.49 16.99
CA GLU A 13 4.61 11.07 16.67
C GLU A 13 5.16 10.92 15.27
N HIS A 14 5.87 9.81 15.05
CA HIS A 14 6.44 9.45 13.77
C HIS A 14 6.33 7.94 13.57
N TRP A 15 5.91 7.53 12.38
CA TRP A 15 5.91 6.16 11.91
C TRP A 15 6.64 6.08 10.57
N ASP A 16 7.41 5.04 10.38
CA ASP A 16 8.13 4.81 9.14
C ASP A 16 8.10 3.34 8.69
N ASN A 17 8.31 3.15 7.40
CA ASN A 17 8.75 1.91 6.77
C ASN A 17 9.94 2.24 5.88
N ILE A 18 10.94 1.39 5.88
CA ILE A 18 12.18 1.59 5.12
C ILE A 18 12.39 0.42 4.16
N ALA A 19 12.55 0.73 2.89
CA ALA A 19 12.96 -0.22 1.87
C ALA A 19 14.22 0.26 1.17
N SER A 20 15.03 -0.68 0.71
CA SER A 20 16.18 -0.34 -0.14
C SER A 20 15.71 0.14 -1.51
N LYS A 21 16.43 1.12 -2.08
CA LYS A 21 16.25 1.49 -3.48
C LYS A 21 16.59 0.27 -4.35
N ALA A 22 15.70 -0.05 -5.27
CA ALA A 22 15.89 -1.11 -6.25
C ALA A 22 15.96 -0.55 -7.67
N GLU A 23 16.34 -1.42 -8.62
CA GLU A 23 16.24 -1.14 -10.04
C GLU A 23 14.76 -0.95 -10.45
N PRO A 24 14.50 -0.30 -11.61
CA PRO A 24 13.15 -0.16 -12.12
C PRO A 24 12.42 -1.51 -12.23
N ASN A 25 11.11 -1.48 -12.04
CA ASN A 25 10.26 -2.65 -12.17
C ASN A 25 10.18 -3.17 -13.63
N PRO A 26 9.52 -4.31 -13.89
CA PRO A 26 9.44 -4.87 -15.25
C PRO A 26 8.80 -3.93 -16.30
N SER A 27 8.02 -2.93 -15.87
CA SER A 27 7.45 -1.89 -16.74
C SER A 27 8.35 -0.64 -16.88
N GLY A 28 9.51 -0.61 -16.23
CA GLY A 28 10.49 0.47 -16.31
C GLY A 28 10.27 1.61 -15.33
N HIS A 29 9.37 1.47 -14.35
CA HIS A 29 9.10 2.48 -13.32
C HIS A 29 9.99 2.29 -12.10
N THR A 30 10.44 3.41 -11.51
CA THR A 30 11.10 3.41 -10.20
C THR A 30 10.09 3.55 -9.06
N GLN A 31 10.51 3.25 -7.84
CA GLN A 31 9.67 3.38 -6.63
C GLN A 31 9.17 4.81 -6.34
N THR A 32 9.73 5.81 -6.99
CA THR A 32 9.46 7.22 -6.75
C THR A 32 8.95 7.98 -7.98
N ASP A 33 8.69 7.28 -9.08
CA ASP A 33 8.06 7.86 -10.26
C ASP A 33 6.56 8.10 -10.01
N GLY A 34 5.90 8.74 -10.95
CA GLY A 34 4.46 8.91 -10.96
C GLY A 34 4.00 10.33 -10.70
N THR A 35 2.68 10.48 -10.65
CA THR A 35 2.02 11.76 -10.47
C THR A 35 2.12 12.21 -9.02
N MET A 36 2.38 13.50 -8.79
CA MET A 36 2.43 14.09 -7.43
C MET A 36 1.30 15.11 -7.20
N GLU A 37 0.49 15.38 -8.21
CA GLU A 37 -0.56 16.40 -8.14
C GLU A 37 -1.76 15.89 -7.33
N ILE A 38 -2.12 16.63 -6.27
CA ILE A 38 -3.30 16.34 -5.45
C ILE A 38 -4.51 17.04 -6.05
N ASN A 39 -5.50 16.24 -6.43
CA ASN A 39 -6.77 16.68 -7.02
C ASN A 39 -7.96 16.14 -6.19
N ASP A 40 -9.20 16.47 -6.60
CA ASP A 40 -10.42 15.87 -6.03
C ASP A 40 -10.52 16.00 -4.49
N LEU A 41 -10.13 17.15 -3.91
CA LEU A 41 -10.17 17.38 -2.45
C LEU A 41 -11.57 17.18 -1.86
N ASP A 42 -12.61 17.47 -2.64
CA ASP A 42 -14.01 17.24 -2.29
C ASP A 42 -14.40 15.75 -2.24
N LYS A 43 -13.60 14.86 -2.84
CA LYS A 43 -13.79 13.40 -2.85
C LYS A 43 -12.93 12.64 -1.84
N THR A 44 -12.20 13.34 -0.96
CA THR A 44 -11.30 12.72 0.02
C THR A 44 -11.94 11.55 0.76
N GLU A 45 -13.13 11.75 1.34
CA GLU A 45 -13.80 10.70 2.11
C GLU A 45 -14.36 9.57 1.23
N THR A 46 -14.83 9.89 0.03
CA THR A 46 -15.25 8.89 -0.95
C THR A 46 -14.08 7.98 -1.35
N ASN A 47 -12.92 8.57 -1.65
CA ASN A 47 -11.72 7.84 -2.03
C ASN A 47 -11.16 7.02 -0.85
N ARG A 48 -11.21 7.57 0.38
CA ARG A 48 -10.89 6.81 1.60
C ARG A 48 -11.79 5.58 1.76
N GLY A 49 -13.09 5.75 1.54
CA GLY A 49 -14.08 4.66 1.59
C GLY A 49 -13.81 3.59 0.53
N LEU A 50 -13.47 3.99 -0.69
CA LEU A 50 -13.11 3.08 -1.77
C LEU A 50 -11.93 2.18 -1.35
N ILE A 51 -10.85 2.77 -0.83
CA ILE A 51 -9.67 1.99 -0.43
C ILE A 51 -9.93 1.14 0.82
N LYS A 52 -10.72 1.62 1.79
CA LYS A 52 -11.15 0.76 2.92
C LYS A 52 -11.89 -0.49 2.44
N ASN A 53 -12.77 -0.34 1.46
CA ASN A 53 -13.48 -1.49 0.87
C ASN A 53 -12.52 -2.40 0.10
N PHE A 54 -11.60 -1.84 -0.69
CA PHE A 54 -10.57 -2.60 -1.40
C PHE A 54 -9.68 -3.40 -0.44
N LEU A 55 -9.24 -2.79 0.65
CA LEU A 55 -8.46 -3.47 1.70
C LEU A 55 -9.23 -4.65 2.28
N TYR A 56 -10.49 -4.45 2.66
CA TYR A 56 -11.34 -5.51 3.20
C TYR A 56 -11.64 -6.59 2.17
N ASP A 57 -12.07 -6.21 0.98
CA ASP A 57 -12.53 -7.16 -0.04
C ASP A 57 -11.37 -7.96 -0.63
N VAL A 58 -10.30 -7.28 -1.02
CA VAL A 58 -9.23 -7.83 -1.84
C VAL A 58 -7.99 -8.14 -1.03
N MET A 59 -7.43 -7.16 -0.33
CA MET A 59 -6.14 -7.33 0.35
C MET A 59 -6.24 -8.29 1.55
N GLN A 60 -7.34 -8.26 2.29
CA GLN A 60 -7.64 -9.21 3.37
C GLN A 60 -8.32 -10.51 2.86
N GLY A 61 -8.60 -10.60 1.56
CA GLY A 61 -9.09 -11.82 0.91
C GLY A 61 -10.54 -12.18 1.22
N ASN A 62 -11.38 -11.23 1.70
CA ASN A 62 -12.77 -11.53 2.03
C ASN A 62 -13.66 -11.71 0.79
N ARG A 63 -13.39 -10.98 -0.29
CA ARG A 63 -14.13 -10.99 -1.56
C ARG A 63 -13.21 -10.75 -2.75
N PRO A 64 -12.20 -11.59 -3.00
CA PRO A 64 -11.17 -11.38 -4.03
C PRO A 64 -11.73 -11.32 -5.45
N GLU A 65 -12.90 -11.91 -5.69
CA GLU A 65 -13.62 -11.83 -6.98
C GLU A 65 -14.01 -10.39 -7.37
N LYS A 66 -14.05 -9.47 -6.41
CA LYS A 66 -14.33 -8.05 -6.65
C LYS A 66 -13.14 -7.25 -7.13
N THR A 67 -11.95 -7.83 -7.21
CA THR A 67 -10.76 -7.11 -7.66
C THR A 67 -10.99 -6.27 -8.91
N PRO A 68 -11.64 -6.77 -10.00
CA PRO A 68 -11.87 -5.96 -11.19
C PRO A 68 -12.75 -4.72 -10.96
N ASP A 69 -13.59 -4.73 -9.92
CA ASP A 69 -14.49 -3.59 -9.64
C ASP A 69 -13.73 -2.34 -9.19
N TYR A 70 -12.52 -2.50 -8.69
CA TYR A 70 -11.69 -1.41 -8.18
C TYR A 70 -10.78 -0.75 -9.24
N PHE A 71 -10.65 -1.35 -10.42
CA PHE A 71 -9.72 -0.91 -11.46
C PHE A 71 -10.45 -0.58 -12.76
N ASP A 72 -9.81 0.19 -13.62
CA ASP A 72 -10.26 0.49 -14.98
C ASP A 72 -9.55 -0.44 -15.97
N GLY A 73 -10.06 -1.67 -16.07
CA GLY A 73 -9.43 -2.72 -16.89
C GLY A 73 -7.98 -2.98 -16.46
N ASP A 74 -7.08 -3.00 -17.43
CA ASP A 74 -5.65 -3.30 -17.25
C ASP A 74 -4.76 -2.03 -17.29
N THR A 75 -5.34 -0.84 -17.01
CA THR A 75 -4.62 0.45 -17.14
C THR A 75 -3.88 0.88 -15.86
N TYR A 76 -3.94 0.09 -14.82
CA TYR A 76 -3.31 0.32 -13.52
C TYR A 76 -1.78 0.38 -13.61
N ILE A 77 -1.17 1.43 -13.04
CA ILE A 77 0.28 1.62 -13.01
C ILE A 77 0.84 1.19 -11.66
N GLN A 78 1.89 0.40 -11.70
CA GLN A 78 2.54 -0.18 -10.53
C GLN A 78 3.95 0.38 -10.34
N TYR A 79 4.28 0.76 -9.10
CA TYR A 79 5.61 1.23 -8.71
C TYR A 79 6.34 0.28 -7.75
N ASN A 80 5.72 -0.84 -7.37
CA ASN A 80 6.43 -1.93 -6.68
C ASN A 80 7.51 -2.50 -7.61
N THR A 81 8.70 -2.76 -7.05
CA THR A 81 9.88 -3.14 -7.82
C THR A 81 9.82 -4.52 -8.47
N GLY A 82 8.94 -5.39 -8.00
CA GLY A 82 8.78 -6.75 -8.50
C GLY A 82 7.56 -6.97 -9.40
N ILE A 83 6.74 -5.94 -9.64
CA ILE A 83 5.41 -6.08 -10.25
C ILE A 83 5.32 -5.18 -11.50
N ALA A 84 4.89 -5.75 -12.63
CA ALA A 84 4.58 -5.00 -13.85
C ALA A 84 3.22 -4.29 -13.73
N ASP A 85 2.98 -3.34 -14.64
CA ASP A 85 1.69 -2.64 -14.76
C ASP A 85 0.53 -3.57 -15.05
N GLY A 86 -0.66 -3.10 -14.75
CA GLY A 86 -1.93 -3.74 -14.99
C GLY A 86 -2.30 -4.82 -13.96
N LEU A 87 -3.56 -5.19 -13.95
CA LEU A 87 -4.02 -6.37 -13.20
C LEU A 87 -3.35 -7.65 -13.72
N SER A 88 -3.01 -7.69 -15.00
CA SER A 88 -2.25 -8.79 -15.61
C SER A 88 -0.86 -8.91 -14.99
N GLY A 89 -0.14 -7.80 -14.80
CA GLY A 89 1.17 -7.77 -14.14
C GLY A 89 1.09 -8.17 -12.68
N LEU A 90 0.12 -7.63 -11.95
CA LEU A 90 -0.14 -8.01 -10.56
C LEU A 90 -0.47 -9.51 -10.44
N GLY A 91 -1.36 -10.02 -11.29
CA GLY A 91 -1.74 -11.43 -11.29
C GLY A 91 -0.54 -12.35 -11.56
N ALA A 92 0.30 -12.01 -12.54
CA ALA A 92 1.51 -12.76 -12.86
C ALA A 92 2.51 -12.80 -11.68
N ALA A 93 2.69 -11.66 -10.99
CA ALA A 93 3.56 -11.58 -9.83
C ALA A 93 3.04 -12.43 -8.67
N LEU A 94 1.74 -12.36 -8.36
CA LEU A 94 1.11 -13.17 -7.30
C LEU A 94 1.18 -14.68 -7.63
N GLU A 95 0.98 -15.05 -8.89
CA GLU A 95 1.14 -16.46 -9.33
C GLU A 95 2.59 -16.93 -9.16
N ALA A 96 3.57 -16.10 -9.52
CA ALA A 96 4.99 -16.42 -9.37
C ALA A 96 5.38 -16.61 -7.89
N LEU A 97 4.90 -15.75 -6.99
CA LEU A 97 5.07 -15.88 -5.54
C LEU A 97 4.41 -17.19 -5.03
N GLY A 98 3.18 -17.46 -5.45
CA GLY A 98 2.45 -18.68 -5.08
C GLY A 98 3.18 -19.96 -5.49
N LYS A 99 3.80 -20.00 -6.67
CA LYS A 99 4.64 -21.13 -7.14
C LYS A 99 5.88 -21.36 -6.26
N GLN A 100 6.36 -20.31 -5.60
CA GLN A 100 7.47 -20.38 -4.63
C GLN A 100 7.00 -20.66 -3.19
N GLY A 101 5.70 -20.84 -2.97
CA GLY A 101 5.11 -21.01 -1.64
C GLY A 101 5.09 -19.73 -0.81
N ILE A 102 5.33 -18.57 -1.44
CA ILE A 102 5.31 -17.25 -0.77
C ILE A 102 3.87 -16.74 -0.81
N GLN A 103 3.33 -16.44 0.37
CA GLN A 103 2.02 -15.80 0.53
C GLN A 103 2.20 -14.40 1.08
N MET A 104 1.42 -13.47 0.56
CA MET A 104 1.25 -12.11 1.07
C MET A 104 -0.11 -12.03 1.75
N ILE A 105 -0.13 -11.77 3.05
CA ILE A 105 -1.35 -11.79 3.86
C ILE A 105 -1.46 -10.47 4.60
N TYR A 106 -2.61 -9.82 4.48
CA TYR A 106 -2.99 -8.63 5.26
C TYR A 106 -3.93 -9.04 6.38
N THR A 107 -3.55 -8.83 7.63
CA THR A 107 -4.37 -9.21 8.80
C THR A 107 -5.07 -8.00 9.41
N THR A 108 -4.34 -6.91 9.65
CA THR A 108 -4.85 -5.73 10.34
C THR A 108 -4.58 -4.46 9.54
N VAL A 109 -5.57 -3.61 9.41
CA VAL A 109 -5.42 -2.24 8.87
C VAL A 109 -5.41 -1.28 10.06
N HIS A 110 -4.27 -0.65 10.33
CA HIS A 110 -4.08 0.25 11.46
C HIS A 110 -4.52 1.68 11.14
N GLN A 111 -4.15 2.20 9.97
CA GLN A 111 -4.45 3.57 9.56
C GLN A 111 -4.86 3.63 8.09
N VAL A 112 -5.80 4.52 7.77
CA VAL A 112 -6.13 4.91 6.39
C VAL A 112 -6.21 6.42 6.32
N LEU A 113 -5.20 7.03 5.75
CA LEU A 113 -5.06 8.48 5.58
C LEU A 113 -5.42 8.85 4.15
N ALA A 114 -6.12 9.96 3.95
CA ALA A 114 -6.52 10.36 2.60
C ALA A 114 -6.47 11.89 2.44
N GLN A 115 -6.10 12.32 1.24
CA GLN A 115 -6.22 13.69 0.78
C GLN A 115 -6.49 13.70 -0.72
N GLY A 116 -7.66 14.21 -1.11
CA GLY A 116 -8.08 14.25 -2.50
C GLY A 116 -8.08 12.86 -3.13
N ASN A 117 -7.34 12.75 -4.21
CA ASN A 117 -7.17 11.53 -5.00
C ASN A 117 -6.12 10.55 -4.44
N TYR A 118 -5.45 10.85 -3.32
CA TYR A 118 -4.48 9.96 -2.67
C TYR A 118 -5.02 9.34 -1.39
N VAL A 119 -4.74 8.05 -1.21
CA VAL A 119 -5.06 7.31 0.01
C VAL A 119 -3.88 6.43 0.39
N LEU A 120 -3.37 6.61 1.61
CA LEU A 120 -2.32 5.80 2.21
C LEU A 120 -2.93 4.88 3.26
N ALA A 121 -2.61 3.59 3.20
CA ALA A 121 -2.91 2.66 4.28
C ALA A 121 -1.64 2.17 4.96
N VAL A 122 -1.73 1.97 6.27
CA VAL A 122 -0.74 1.29 7.09
C VAL A 122 -1.36 0.00 7.58
N SER A 123 -0.77 -1.11 7.19
CA SER A 123 -1.30 -2.44 7.48
C SER A 123 -0.23 -3.36 8.04
N GLU A 124 -0.69 -4.40 8.72
CA GLU A 124 0.12 -5.49 9.27
C GLU A 124 -0.31 -6.82 8.68
N GLY A 125 0.64 -7.72 8.51
CA GLY A 125 0.37 -9.07 8.06
C GLY A 125 1.64 -9.91 7.98
N THR A 126 1.72 -10.78 6.97
CA THR A 126 2.91 -11.59 6.72
C THR A 126 3.26 -11.63 5.24
N PHE A 127 4.56 -11.68 4.95
CA PHE A 127 5.10 -11.98 3.62
C PHE A 127 6.03 -13.18 3.72
N GLY A 128 5.69 -14.27 3.04
CA GLY A 128 6.43 -15.54 3.17
C GLY A 128 6.48 -16.08 4.60
N GLY A 129 5.47 -15.78 5.43
CA GLY A 129 5.40 -16.16 6.85
C GLY A 129 6.13 -15.21 7.81
N ALA A 130 6.92 -14.26 7.32
CA ALA A 130 7.56 -13.25 8.17
C ALA A 130 6.57 -12.11 8.51
N PRO A 131 6.49 -11.68 9.78
CA PRO A 131 5.69 -10.50 10.16
C PRO A 131 6.11 -9.28 9.34
N THR A 132 5.15 -8.60 8.71
CA THR A 132 5.44 -7.55 7.75
C THR A 132 4.51 -6.36 7.97
N SER A 133 5.11 -5.17 7.92
CA SER A 133 4.42 -3.88 7.85
C SER A 133 4.31 -3.46 6.39
N TYR A 134 3.11 -3.05 5.97
CA TYR A 134 2.79 -2.60 4.63
C TYR A 134 2.37 -1.14 4.67
N TYR A 135 3.04 -0.29 3.91
CA TYR A 135 2.63 1.08 3.63
C TYR A 135 2.28 1.16 2.16
N ASP A 136 0.98 1.21 1.87
CA ASP A 136 0.44 1.21 0.52
C ASP A 136 -0.17 2.57 0.20
N LEU A 137 0.31 3.23 -0.83
CA LEU A 137 -0.23 4.49 -1.33
C LEU A 137 -0.92 4.23 -2.67
N TRP A 138 -2.16 4.65 -2.78
CA TRP A 138 -2.92 4.60 -4.03
C TRP A 138 -3.30 5.99 -4.50
N ARG A 139 -3.27 6.18 -5.83
CA ARG A 139 -3.92 7.30 -6.48
C ARG A 139 -5.19 6.83 -7.18
N ILE A 140 -6.27 7.57 -6.92
CA ILE A 140 -7.60 7.29 -7.47
C ILE A 140 -7.87 8.25 -8.63
N LYS A 141 -8.42 7.71 -9.73
CA LYS A 141 -8.88 8.47 -10.89
C LYS A 141 -10.24 7.96 -11.31
N ASN A 142 -11.22 8.84 -11.44
CA ASN A 142 -12.59 8.50 -11.84
C ASN A 142 -13.23 7.37 -10.98
N GLY A 143 -12.93 7.35 -9.68
CA GLY A 143 -13.45 6.33 -8.76
C GLY A 143 -12.82 4.95 -8.90
N LYS A 144 -11.64 4.85 -9.53
CA LYS A 144 -10.87 3.62 -9.72
C LYS A 144 -9.43 3.82 -9.25
N ILE A 145 -8.79 2.74 -8.82
CA ILE A 145 -7.37 2.72 -8.49
C ILE A 145 -6.59 2.83 -9.81
N ALA A 146 -5.78 3.87 -9.93
CA ALA A 146 -5.01 4.17 -11.14
C ALA A 146 -3.51 3.94 -10.96
N GLU A 147 -2.98 4.14 -9.75
CA GLU A 147 -1.55 3.96 -9.46
C GLU A 147 -1.38 3.42 -8.04
N HIS A 148 -0.28 2.68 -7.82
CA HIS A 148 0.08 2.11 -6.53
C HIS A 148 1.59 2.16 -6.28
N TRP A 149 1.94 2.60 -5.09
CA TRP A 149 3.29 2.55 -4.50
C TRP A 149 3.20 1.78 -3.20
N ASP A 150 4.22 1.03 -2.87
CA ASP A 150 4.30 0.39 -1.57
C ASP A 150 5.72 0.43 -0.97
N VAL A 151 5.74 0.32 0.34
CA VAL A 151 6.96 0.05 1.12
C VAL A 151 6.64 -1.06 2.09
N MET A 152 7.30 -2.20 1.91
CA MET A 152 7.18 -3.37 2.78
C MET A 152 8.41 -3.47 3.67
N GLU A 153 8.21 -3.73 4.96
CA GLU A 153 9.30 -3.92 5.91
C GLU A 153 8.99 -5.10 6.85
N THR A 154 9.95 -5.99 7.03
CA THR A 154 9.82 -7.03 8.05
C THR A 154 9.84 -6.41 9.44
N ILE A 155 8.81 -6.71 10.24
CA ILE A 155 8.72 -6.21 11.62
C ILE A 155 9.79 -6.91 12.44
N ALA A 156 10.69 -6.13 13.03
CA ALA A 156 11.76 -6.64 13.87
C ALA A 156 11.20 -7.29 15.15
N ASP A 157 11.92 -8.28 15.69
CA ASP A 157 11.55 -8.90 16.95
C ASP A 157 11.48 -7.86 18.07
N LYS A 158 10.44 -7.94 18.90
CA LYS A 158 10.19 -6.99 20.01
C LYS A 158 11.37 -6.87 20.97
N SER A 159 12.17 -7.92 21.13
CA SER A 159 13.37 -7.90 21.98
C SER A 159 14.45 -6.94 21.49
N THR A 160 14.41 -6.54 20.21
CA THR A 160 15.36 -5.60 19.60
C THR A 160 14.88 -4.14 19.65
N TRP A 161 13.64 -3.89 20.06
CA TRP A 161 13.06 -2.55 20.07
C TRP A 161 13.70 -1.67 21.15
N GLN A 162 13.99 -0.42 20.80
CA GLN A 162 14.60 0.56 21.70
C GLN A 162 13.58 1.31 22.56
N ASN A 163 12.27 1.16 22.25
CA ASN A 163 11.15 1.73 23.00
C ASN A 163 9.97 0.77 22.97
N GLN A 164 8.87 1.12 23.66
CA GLN A 164 7.66 0.29 23.78
C GLN A 164 6.45 0.90 23.04
N ASN A 165 6.67 1.86 22.14
CA ASN A 165 5.58 2.58 21.45
C ASN A 165 4.87 1.71 20.40
N GLY A 166 5.51 0.64 19.93
CA GLY A 166 5.01 -0.22 18.87
C GLY A 166 5.49 0.19 17.47
N LYS A 167 5.11 -0.61 16.47
CA LYS A 167 5.39 -0.32 15.05
C LYS A 167 4.26 0.53 14.43
N PHE A 168 3.04 0.48 15.00
CA PHE A 168 1.82 1.09 14.46
C PHE A 168 1.15 2.03 15.44
#